data_93e7fd5b21231b69f1a6d9841b600f4c
#
_entry.id   93e7fd5b21231b69f1a6d9841b600f4c
#
_cell.length_a   1.000
_cell.length_b   1.000
_cell.length_c   1.000
_cell.angle_alpha   90.00
_cell.angle_beta   90.00
_cell.angle_gamma   90.00
#
_symmetry.space_group_name_H-M   'P 1'
#
loop_
_entity.id
_entity.type
_entity.pdbx_description
1 polymer ?
#
loop_
_entity_poly.entity_id
_entity_poly.type
_entity_poly.pdbx_seq_one_letter_code
_entity_poly.pdbx_strand_id
1 'polypeptide(L)'
;LTAVDDFNMAIGRTEIAGLIGPNGAGKTTVFNLLTRVYQPTRGTVMIDGRDTAGKSTAQVSHMGVARTFQNIRLFGNLTVEDNVKVGLHERVKYSALSGVLRLPSYWRREREAHERALELLSIFDMQDMADHQAGSLPYGAQRRLEIVRALATGPSLLLLDEPAAGMNPSETAELMNNIRKIRDTFQIAIMLIEHDMNLVMGVCEGICVLNFGRIIAKGTPDDIQANPAVIEAYLGKRKEAQ
;
A
#
# COMPACT_ATOMS: atom_id res chain seq x y z
N LEU A 1 25.34 -1.60 11.31
CA LEU A 1 24.04 -1.33 11.96
C LEU A 1 23.03 -2.35 11.43
N THR A 2 22.38 -3.12 12.30
CA THR A 2 21.29 -4.03 11.93
C THR A 2 19.98 -3.25 12.04
N ALA A 3 19.28 -3.06 10.92
CA ALA A 3 18.04 -2.30 10.87
C ALA A 3 16.81 -3.15 11.21
N VAL A 4 16.85 -4.45 10.83
CA VAL A 4 15.81 -5.44 11.12
C VAL A 4 16.50 -6.76 11.42
N ASP A 5 16.11 -7.44 12.50
CA ASP A 5 16.72 -8.67 12.98
C ASP A 5 15.63 -9.69 13.30
N ASP A 6 15.78 -10.90 12.77
CA ASP A 6 14.86 -12.04 12.95
C ASP A 6 13.38 -11.70 12.69
N PHE A 7 13.12 -10.96 11.61
CA PHE A 7 11.75 -10.60 11.21
C PHE A 7 11.12 -11.75 10.43
N ASN A 8 10.10 -12.35 10.98
CA ASN A 8 9.34 -13.43 10.36
C ASN A 8 7.84 -13.07 10.35
N MET A 9 7.24 -12.95 9.17
CA MET A 9 5.83 -12.61 9.01
C MET A 9 5.27 -13.33 7.78
N ALA A 10 4.04 -13.79 7.88
CA ALA A 10 3.26 -14.28 6.75
C ALA A 10 1.93 -13.52 6.71
N ILE A 11 1.43 -13.27 5.52
CA ILE A 11 0.15 -12.58 5.28
C ILE A 11 -0.69 -13.47 4.38
N GLY A 12 -1.94 -13.69 4.77
CA GLY A 12 -2.91 -14.44 3.98
C GLY A 12 -3.31 -13.70 2.70
N ARG A 13 -3.84 -14.42 1.71
CA ARG A 13 -4.15 -13.85 0.37
C ARG A 13 -5.16 -12.71 0.37
N THR A 14 -6.04 -12.66 1.35
CA THR A 14 -7.10 -11.64 1.49
C THR A 14 -7.07 -11.00 2.88
N GLU A 15 -5.93 -11.06 3.56
CA GLU A 15 -5.75 -10.52 4.89
C GLU A 15 -5.37 -9.03 4.85
N ILE A 16 -5.90 -8.26 5.77
CA ILE A 16 -5.44 -6.90 6.07
C ILE A 16 -4.53 -6.97 7.30
N ALA A 17 -3.22 -6.81 7.09
CA ALA A 17 -2.21 -6.90 8.13
C ALA A 17 -1.62 -5.52 8.47
N GLY A 18 -1.45 -5.23 9.76
CA GLY A 18 -0.80 -4.02 10.25
C GLY A 18 0.66 -4.27 10.63
N LEU A 19 1.55 -3.35 10.25
CA LEU A 19 2.92 -3.27 10.78
C LEU A 19 3.07 -1.98 11.56
N ILE A 20 3.10 -2.06 12.87
CA ILE A 20 3.16 -0.89 13.75
C ILE A 20 4.45 -0.90 14.59
N GLY A 21 4.70 0.21 15.27
CA GLY A 21 5.86 0.36 16.15
C GLY A 21 6.31 1.83 16.22
N PRO A 22 7.16 2.19 17.18
CA PRO A 22 7.69 3.54 17.32
C PRO A 22 8.46 4.02 16.08
N ASN A 23 8.74 5.32 16.05
CA ASN A 23 9.61 5.89 15.00
C ASN A 23 11.00 5.26 15.09
N GLY A 24 11.56 4.90 13.93
CA GLY A 24 12.86 4.21 13.87
C GLY A 24 12.80 2.71 14.18
N ALA A 25 11.63 2.11 14.43
CA ALA A 25 11.50 0.69 14.73
C ALA A 25 11.90 -0.25 13.56
N GLY A 26 12.01 0.27 12.32
CA GLY A 26 12.39 -0.51 11.14
C GLY A 26 11.24 -0.80 10.17
N LYS A 27 10.04 -0.24 10.38
CA LYS A 27 8.86 -0.48 9.54
C LYS A 27 9.11 -0.20 8.04
N THR A 28 9.62 0.98 7.72
CA THR A 28 9.96 1.36 6.35
C THR A 28 11.04 0.46 5.75
N THR A 29 11.97 -0.04 6.58
CA THR A 29 12.97 -1.02 6.14
C THR A 29 12.31 -2.32 5.72
N VAL A 30 11.31 -2.81 6.45
CA VAL A 30 10.52 -3.99 6.05
C VAL A 30 9.85 -3.77 4.69
N PHE A 31 9.17 -2.63 4.48
CA PHE A 31 8.58 -2.30 3.19
C PHE A 31 9.62 -2.23 2.06
N ASN A 32 10.80 -1.68 2.34
CA ASN A 32 11.89 -1.62 1.37
C ASN A 32 12.45 -3.02 1.04
N LEU A 33 12.44 -3.96 1.98
CA LEU A 33 12.80 -5.36 1.75
C LEU A 33 11.72 -6.07 0.90
N LEU A 34 10.43 -5.88 1.22
CA LEU A 34 9.33 -6.46 0.47
C LEU A 34 9.29 -6.00 -1.00
N THR A 35 9.64 -4.73 -1.25
CA THR A 35 9.68 -4.14 -2.60
C THR A 35 11.04 -4.27 -3.30
N ARG A 36 12.02 -4.92 -2.68
CA ARG A 36 13.40 -5.06 -3.19
C ARG A 36 14.12 -3.73 -3.47
N VAL A 37 13.74 -2.65 -2.80
CA VAL A 37 14.57 -1.44 -2.69
C VAL A 37 15.83 -1.76 -1.89
N TYR A 38 15.71 -2.59 -0.85
CA TYR A 38 16.83 -3.19 -0.12
C TYR A 38 16.84 -4.70 -0.30
N GLN A 39 18.03 -5.28 -0.30
CA GLN A 39 18.21 -6.73 -0.27
C GLN A 39 18.43 -7.19 1.18
N PRO A 40 17.78 -8.29 1.64
CA PRO A 40 18.06 -8.82 2.95
C PRO A 40 19.50 -9.38 2.99
N THR A 41 20.21 -9.13 4.08
CA THR A 41 21.54 -9.70 4.32
C THR A 41 21.45 -11.21 4.56
N ARG A 42 20.34 -11.65 5.20
CA ARG A 42 20.01 -13.06 5.45
C ARG A 42 18.50 -13.23 5.38
N GLY A 43 18.04 -14.45 5.11
CA GLY A 43 16.61 -14.78 5.01
C GLY A 43 16.08 -14.59 3.59
N THR A 44 14.79 -14.84 3.43
CA THR A 44 14.09 -14.85 2.14
C THR A 44 12.81 -14.01 2.21
N VAL A 45 12.43 -13.44 1.07
CA VAL A 45 11.14 -12.77 0.88
C VAL A 45 10.41 -13.52 -0.23
N MET A 46 9.25 -14.07 0.10
CA MET A 46 8.42 -14.86 -0.80
C MET A 46 7.13 -14.10 -1.13
N ILE A 47 6.76 -14.03 -2.39
CA ILE A 47 5.49 -13.47 -2.88
C ILE A 47 4.77 -14.56 -3.66
N ASP A 48 3.58 -14.93 -3.23
CA ASP A 48 2.80 -16.04 -3.81
C ASP A 48 3.64 -17.31 -4.00
N GLY A 49 4.44 -17.69 -2.97
CA GLY A 49 5.29 -18.87 -2.99
C GLY A 49 6.54 -18.76 -3.88
N ARG A 50 6.81 -17.60 -4.49
CA ARG A 50 7.97 -17.36 -5.35
C ARG A 50 8.99 -16.49 -4.64
N ASP A 51 10.26 -16.92 -4.63
CA ASP A 51 11.36 -16.15 -4.04
C ASP A 51 11.64 -14.89 -4.85
N THR A 52 11.84 -13.79 -4.15
CA THR A 52 12.22 -12.51 -4.74
C THR A 52 13.74 -12.32 -4.83
N ALA A 53 14.56 -13.31 -4.44
CA ALA A 53 16.02 -13.23 -4.51
C ALA A 53 16.49 -12.91 -5.93
N GLY A 54 17.45 -11.97 -6.05
CA GLY A 54 17.98 -11.53 -7.34
C GLY A 54 17.02 -10.73 -8.24
N LYS A 55 15.78 -10.46 -7.79
CA LYS A 55 14.81 -9.68 -8.55
C LYS A 55 15.04 -8.18 -8.33
N SER A 56 14.80 -7.39 -9.38
CA SER A 56 14.71 -5.93 -9.29
C SER A 56 13.35 -5.49 -8.72
N THR A 57 13.25 -4.24 -8.28
CA THR A 57 11.99 -3.63 -7.82
C THR A 57 10.88 -3.76 -8.89
N ALA A 58 11.21 -3.51 -10.16
CA ALA A 58 10.26 -3.67 -11.26
C ALA A 58 9.77 -5.12 -11.40
N GLN A 59 10.68 -6.11 -11.30
CA GLN A 59 10.30 -7.52 -11.34
C GLN A 59 9.41 -7.93 -10.17
N VAL A 60 9.66 -7.38 -8.96
CA VAL A 60 8.80 -7.64 -7.80
C VAL A 60 7.42 -6.99 -7.96
N SER A 61 7.35 -5.79 -8.56
CA SER A 61 6.07 -5.19 -8.94
C SER A 61 5.28 -6.10 -9.91
N HIS A 62 5.94 -6.67 -10.92
CA HIS A 62 5.34 -7.65 -11.84
C HIS A 62 4.94 -8.97 -11.16
N MET A 63 5.54 -9.31 -10.01
CA MET A 63 5.11 -10.45 -9.20
C MET A 63 3.82 -10.17 -8.42
N GLY A 64 3.30 -8.95 -8.50
CA GLY A 64 2.04 -8.57 -7.89
C GLY A 64 2.16 -7.73 -6.63
N VAL A 65 3.29 -7.05 -6.38
CA VAL A 65 3.44 -6.13 -5.25
C VAL A 65 3.28 -4.69 -5.72
N ALA A 66 2.31 -3.96 -5.18
CA ALA A 66 2.20 -2.52 -5.34
C ALA A 66 2.41 -1.81 -4.00
N ARG A 67 2.95 -0.59 -4.04
CA ARG A 67 3.19 0.23 -2.85
C ARG A 67 2.80 1.67 -3.11
N THR A 68 2.11 2.28 -2.14
CA THR A 68 2.05 3.74 -2.00
C THR A 68 3.26 4.25 -1.20
N PHE A 69 3.54 5.54 -1.28
CA PHE A 69 4.68 6.12 -0.58
C PHE A 69 4.19 7.13 0.47
N GLN A 70 4.97 7.34 1.53
CA GLN A 70 4.67 8.33 2.56
C GLN A 70 4.47 9.74 1.96
N ASN A 71 5.33 10.14 1.03
CA ASN A 71 5.15 11.35 0.24
C ASN A 71 4.41 11.01 -1.06
N ILE A 72 3.33 11.71 -1.35
CA ILE A 72 2.53 11.54 -2.56
C ILE A 72 3.41 11.65 -3.82
N ARG A 73 3.33 10.64 -4.68
CA ARG A 73 4.10 10.57 -5.94
C ARG A 73 3.18 10.50 -7.15
N LEU A 74 2.33 11.50 -7.31
CA LEU A 74 1.49 11.65 -8.49
C LEU A 74 2.20 12.43 -9.60
N PHE A 75 1.79 12.18 -10.82
CA PHE A 75 2.12 13.03 -11.96
C PHE A 75 1.19 14.25 -11.93
N GLY A 76 1.59 15.31 -11.21
CA GLY A 76 0.73 16.46 -10.91
C GLY A 76 0.19 17.20 -12.13
N ASN A 77 0.93 17.19 -13.24
CA ASN A 77 0.55 17.82 -14.51
C ASN A 77 -0.37 16.93 -15.39
N LEU A 78 -0.54 15.66 -15.03
CA LEU A 78 -1.48 14.76 -15.69
C LEU A 78 -2.85 14.83 -15.03
N THR A 79 -3.88 14.40 -15.76
CA THR A 79 -5.22 14.27 -15.21
C THR A 79 -5.29 13.13 -14.18
N VAL A 80 -6.36 13.11 -13.41
CA VAL A 80 -6.68 12.01 -12.49
C VAL A 80 -6.76 10.69 -13.24
N GLU A 81 -7.47 10.67 -14.36
CA GLU A 81 -7.60 9.49 -15.22
C GLU A 81 -6.26 9.04 -15.79
N ASP A 82 -5.43 9.96 -16.29
CA ASP A 82 -4.13 9.62 -16.86
C ASP A 82 -3.19 9.03 -15.81
N ASN A 83 -3.24 9.51 -14.56
CA ASN A 83 -2.50 8.89 -13.46
C ASN A 83 -2.89 7.42 -13.25
N VAL A 84 -4.18 7.09 -13.35
CA VAL A 84 -4.67 5.70 -13.26
C VAL A 84 -4.24 4.89 -14.49
N LYS A 85 -4.35 5.47 -15.70
CA LYS A 85 -3.92 4.82 -16.95
C LYS A 85 -2.43 4.47 -16.95
N VAL A 86 -1.57 5.29 -16.33
CA VAL A 86 -0.15 4.93 -16.14
C VAL A 86 -0.02 3.62 -15.35
N GLY A 87 -0.84 3.40 -14.32
CA GLY A 87 -0.86 2.13 -13.58
C GLY A 87 -1.37 0.94 -14.41
N LEU A 88 -2.29 1.19 -15.35
CA LEU A 88 -2.85 0.16 -16.24
C LEU A 88 -1.90 -0.24 -17.40
N HIS A 89 -0.82 0.53 -17.66
CA HIS A 89 0.04 0.36 -18.83
C HIS A 89 0.59 -1.06 -18.99
N GLU A 90 0.95 -1.72 -17.91
CA GLU A 90 1.45 -3.10 -17.95
C GLU A 90 0.38 -4.13 -18.37
N ARG A 91 -0.89 -3.83 -18.11
CA ARG A 91 -2.02 -4.71 -18.42
C ARG A 91 -2.59 -4.45 -19.81
N VAL A 92 -2.60 -3.19 -20.25
CA VAL A 92 -3.07 -2.77 -21.56
C VAL A 92 -1.86 -2.59 -22.49
N LYS A 93 -1.28 -3.72 -22.93
CA LYS A 93 -0.10 -3.69 -23.83
C LYS A 93 -0.47 -3.14 -25.19
N TYR A 94 0.15 -2.04 -25.60
CA TYR A 94 0.11 -1.52 -26.94
C TYR A 94 1.30 -2.05 -27.75
N SER A 95 1.07 -2.42 -29.01
CA SER A 95 2.17 -2.45 -29.99
C SER A 95 2.54 -0.99 -30.28
N ALA A 96 3.82 -0.63 -30.16
CA ALA A 96 4.30 0.71 -30.49
C ALA A 96 3.84 1.16 -31.90
N LEU A 97 3.81 0.22 -32.85
CA LEU A 97 3.35 0.46 -34.21
C LEU A 97 1.85 0.80 -34.26
N SER A 98 1.01 0.14 -33.46
CA SER A 98 -0.43 0.44 -33.41
C SER A 98 -0.73 1.80 -32.78
N GLY A 99 0.10 2.23 -31.84
CA GLY A 99 0.01 3.57 -31.22
C GLY A 99 0.39 4.68 -32.20
N VAL A 100 1.51 4.54 -32.92
CA VAL A 100 1.98 5.51 -33.91
C VAL A 100 1.00 5.66 -35.10
N LEU A 101 0.47 4.55 -35.59
CA LEU A 101 -0.45 4.55 -36.74
C LEU A 101 -1.92 4.75 -36.33
N ARG A 102 -2.24 4.90 -35.06
CA ARG A 102 -3.61 5.07 -34.51
C ARG A 102 -4.61 4.07 -35.07
N LEU A 103 -4.21 2.79 -35.16
CA LEU A 103 -5.05 1.74 -35.73
C LEU A 103 -6.33 1.56 -34.87
N PRO A 104 -7.41 0.94 -35.43
CA PRO A 104 -8.66 0.68 -34.71
C PRO A 104 -8.44 -0.09 -33.39
N SER A 105 -7.41 -0.95 -33.34
CA SER A 105 -6.98 -1.66 -32.10
C SER A 105 -6.47 -0.73 -31.00
N TYR A 106 -5.85 0.40 -31.35
CA TYR A 106 -5.43 1.43 -30.41
C TYR A 106 -6.65 2.08 -29.73
N TRP A 107 -7.62 2.55 -30.51
CA TRP A 107 -8.83 3.21 -29.99
C TRP A 107 -9.68 2.30 -29.12
N ARG A 108 -9.76 1.00 -29.45
CA ARG A 108 -10.45 0.03 -28.60
C ARG A 108 -9.78 -0.10 -27.23
N ARG A 109 -8.45 -0.24 -27.20
CA ARG A 109 -7.69 -0.37 -25.95
C ARG A 109 -7.71 0.92 -25.12
N GLU A 110 -7.69 2.08 -25.78
CA GLU A 110 -7.83 3.36 -25.10
C GLU A 110 -9.19 3.47 -24.39
N ARG A 111 -10.25 2.99 -25.04
CA ARG A 111 -11.58 2.92 -24.42
C ARG A 111 -11.61 1.94 -23.25
N GLU A 112 -11.06 0.75 -23.42
CA GLU A 112 -10.93 -0.23 -22.32
C GLU A 112 -10.16 0.35 -21.12
N ALA A 113 -9.07 1.09 -21.38
CA ALA A 113 -8.29 1.76 -20.34
C ALA A 113 -9.08 2.88 -19.66
N HIS A 114 -9.84 3.67 -20.42
CA HIS A 114 -10.74 4.70 -19.90
C HIS A 114 -11.81 4.11 -18.99
N GLU A 115 -12.57 3.12 -19.47
CA GLU A 115 -13.63 2.45 -18.72
C GLU A 115 -13.07 1.85 -17.42
N ARG A 116 -11.91 1.19 -17.52
CA ARG A 116 -11.26 0.60 -16.35
C ARG A 116 -10.73 1.65 -15.35
N ALA A 117 -10.23 2.78 -15.84
CA ALA A 117 -9.79 3.87 -14.99
C ALA A 117 -10.97 4.47 -14.21
N LEU A 118 -12.12 4.71 -14.88
CA LEU A 118 -13.34 5.20 -14.22
C LEU A 118 -13.88 4.20 -13.18
N GLU A 119 -13.87 2.91 -13.50
CA GLU A 119 -14.26 1.86 -12.56
C GLU A 119 -13.38 1.87 -11.29
N LEU A 120 -12.07 2.01 -11.45
CA LEU A 120 -11.15 2.10 -10.30
C LEU A 120 -11.35 3.39 -9.51
N LEU A 121 -11.58 4.52 -10.16
CA LEU A 121 -11.87 5.80 -9.52
C LEU A 121 -13.18 5.77 -8.72
N SER A 122 -14.19 5.01 -9.17
CA SER A 122 -15.47 4.88 -8.47
C SER A 122 -15.37 4.19 -7.10
N ILE A 123 -14.25 3.54 -6.78
CA ILE A 123 -14.02 2.96 -5.44
C ILE A 123 -14.00 4.06 -4.36
N PHE A 124 -13.50 5.24 -4.74
CA PHE A 124 -13.35 6.41 -3.90
C PHE A 124 -14.24 7.58 -4.35
N ASP A 125 -15.27 7.32 -5.14
CA ASP A 125 -16.20 8.32 -5.68
C ASP A 125 -15.48 9.48 -6.41
N MET A 126 -14.40 9.16 -7.15
CA MET A 126 -13.54 10.14 -7.84
C MET A 126 -13.76 10.18 -9.37
N GLN A 127 -14.71 9.45 -9.93
CA GLN A 127 -14.94 9.37 -11.37
C GLN A 127 -15.28 10.73 -12.00
N ASP A 128 -15.99 11.60 -11.27
CA ASP A 128 -16.38 12.94 -11.72
C ASP A 128 -15.18 13.92 -11.74
N MET A 129 -14.06 13.52 -11.13
CA MET A 129 -12.81 14.29 -11.13
C MET A 129 -11.81 13.80 -12.19
N ALA A 130 -12.21 12.86 -13.07
CA ALA A 130 -11.31 12.18 -14.01
C ALA A 130 -10.48 13.16 -14.86
N ASP A 131 -11.08 14.27 -15.31
CA ASP A 131 -10.44 15.28 -16.14
C ASP A 131 -9.68 16.36 -15.37
N HIS A 132 -9.75 16.38 -14.01
CA HIS A 132 -9.04 17.35 -13.20
C HIS A 132 -7.54 17.05 -13.18
N GLN A 133 -6.71 18.07 -13.09
CA GLN A 133 -5.29 17.89 -12.86
C GLN A 133 -5.03 17.30 -11.47
N ALA A 134 -4.25 16.24 -11.40
CA ALA A 134 -3.97 15.55 -10.13
C ALA A 134 -3.31 16.46 -9.09
N GLY A 135 -2.45 17.38 -9.52
CA GLY A 135 -1.78 18.34 -8.64
C GLY A 135 -2.70 19.41 -8.04
N SER A 136 -3.90 19.65 -8.63
CA SER A 136 -4.88 20.62 -8.12
C SER A 136 -5.84 20.04 -7.09
N LEU A 137 -5.82 18.73 -6.88
CA LEU A 137 -6.70 18.07 -5.92
C LEU A 137 -6.32 18.41 -4.47
N PRO A 138 -7.29 18.45 -3.54
CA PRO A 138 -7.02 18.43 -2.11
C PRO A 138 -6.14 17.23 -1.71
N TYR A 139 -5.34 17.39 -0.66
CA TYR A 139 -4.37 16.37 -0.22
C TYR A 139 -4.98 14.97 -0.02
N GLY A 140 -6.13 14.87 0.65
CA GLY A 140 -6.83 13.59 0.86
C GLY A 140 -7.27 12.93 -0.45
N ALA A 141 -7.70 13.72 -1.47
CA ALA A 141 -8.04 13.20 -2.79
C ALA A 141 -6.79 12.73 -3.56
N GLN A 142 -5.66 13.46 -3.44
CA GLN A 142 -4.39 13.01 -4.01
C GLN A 142 -3.95 11.67 -3.41
N ARG A 143 -4.13 11.47 -2.10
CA ARG A 143 -3.81 10.22 -1.42
C ARG A 143 -4.68 9.06 -1.91
N ARG A 144 -5.98 9.30 -2.08
CA ARG A 144 -6.90 8.32 -2.66
C ARG A 144 -6.51 7.95 -4.09
N LEU A 145 -6.17 8.94 -4.91
CA LEU A 145 -5.69 8.72 -6.28
C LEU A 145 -4.40 7.87 -6.32
N GLU A 146 -3.48 8.08 -5.39
CA GLU A 146 -2.26 7.27 -5.30
C GLU A 146 -2.60 5.79 -5.05
N ILE A 147 -3.57 5.50 -4.17
CA ILE A 147 -4.06 4.13 -3.93
C ILE A 147 -4.71 3.57 -5.19
N VAL A 148 -5.58 4.32 -5.86
CA VAL A 148 -6.23 3.91 -7.11
C VAL A 148 -5.19 3.57 -8.19
N ARG A 149 -4.16 4.40 -8.33
CA ARG A 149 -3.07 4.14 -9.28
C ARG A 149 -2.29 2.86 -8.93
N ALA A 150 -2.04 2.61 -7.66
CA ALA A 150 -1.41 1.36 -7.21
C ALA A 150 -2.29 0.15 -7.52
N LEU A 151 -3.61 0.23 -7.29
CA LEU A 151 -4.58 -0.81 -7.65
C LEU A 151 -4.65 -1.08 -9.15
N ALA A 152 -4.46 -0.06 -9.99
CA ALA A 152 -4.47 -0.19 -11.44
C ALA A 152 -3.39 -1.18 -11.95
N THR A 153 -2.29 -1.35 -11.23
CA THR A 153 -1.26 -2.35 -11.58
C THR A 153 -1.75 -3.79 -11.36
N GLY A 154 -2.87 -3.99 -10.65
CA GLY A 154 -3.48 -5.27 -10.31
C GLY A 154 -2.63 -6.13 -9.39
N PRO A 155 -2.29 -5.62 -8.22
CA PRO A 155 -1.47 -6.34 -7.28
C PRO A 155 -2.19 -7.53 -6.65
N SER A 156 -1.43 -8.52 -6.15
CA SER A 156 -1.90 -9.50 -5.16
C SER A 156 -1.59 -9.05 -3.73
N LEU A 157 -0.62 -8.12 -3.56
CA LEU A 157 -0.26 -7.50 -2.30
C LEU A 157 -0.15 -5.99 -2.47
N LEU A 158 -0.98 -5.24 -1.75
CA LEU A 158 -0.94 -3.78 -1.69
C LEU A 158 -0.29 -3.31 -0.38
N LEU A 159 0.80 -2.57 -0.48
CA LEU A 159 1.52 -1.98 0.64
C LEU A 159 1.11 -0.50 0.78
N LEU A 160 0.49 -0.15 1.90
CA LEU A 160 0.05 1.21 2.21
C LEU A 160 0.96 1.83 3.29
N ASP A 161 1.67 2.89 2.94
CA ASP A 161 2.62 3.59 3.81
C ASP A 161 1.98 4.86 4.35
N GLU A 162 1.50 4.83 5.60
CA GLU A 162 0.79 5.90 6.29
C GLU A 162 -0.37 6.49 5.45
N PRO A 163 -1.34 5.65 5.02
CA PRO A 163 -2.38 6.10 4.08
C PRO A 163 -3.32 7.16 4.66
N ALA A 164 -3.48 7.27 5.98
CA ALA A 164 -4.32 8.28 6.65
C ALA A 164 -3.57 9.56 7.03
N ALA A 165 -2.27 9.68 6.70
CA ALA A 165 -1.51 10.87 7.07
C ALA A 165 -2.17 12.15 6.53
N GLY A 166 -2.43 13.12 7.44
CA GLY A 166 -3.06 14.40 7.11
C GLY A 166 -4.57 14.36 6.86
N MET A 167 -5.24 13.24 7.09
CA MET A 167 -6.69 13.10 7.01
C MET A 167 -7.37 13.48 8.33
N ASN A 168 -8.57 14.02 8.24
CA ASN A 168 -9.43 14.21 9.40
C ASN A 168 -10.13 12.90 9.80
N PRO A 169 -10.78 12.80 11.01
CA PRO A 169 -11.41 11.56 11.47
C PRO A 169 -12.48 11.00 10.53
N SER A 170 -13.24 11.85 9.83
CA SER A 170 -14.27 11.42 8.86
C SER A 170 -13.60 10.80 7.62
N GLU A 171 -12.56 11.43 7.10
CA GLU A 171 -11.79 10.91 5.96
C GLU A 171 -11.08 9.59 6.31
N THR A 172 -10.58 9.46 7.55
CA THR A 172 -9.98 8.21 8.04
C THR A 172 -11.02 7.09 8.11
N ALA A 173 -12.23 7.36 8.61
CA ALA A 173 -13.31 6.38 8.65
C ALA A 173 -13.74 5.92 7.23
N GLU A 174 -13.83 6.86 6.29
CA GLU A 174 -14.09 6.55 4.88
C GLU A 174 -12.97 5.70 4.28
N LEU A 175 -11.70 6.04 4.54
CA LEU A 175 -10.55 5.27 4.08
C LEU A 175 -10.57 3.83 4.61
N MET A 176 -10.93 3.63 5.88
CA MET A 176 -11.07 2.30 6.48
C MET A 176 -12.09 1.44 5.72
N ASN A 177 -13.25 2.01 5.38
CA ASN A 177 -14.27 1.32 4.60
C ASN A 177 -13.78 1.00 3.18
N ASN A 178 -13.07 1.94 2.56
CA ASN A 178 -12.50 1.74 1.23
C ASN A 178 -11.40 0.67 1.23
N ILE A 179 -10.55 0.58 2.26
CA ILE A 179 -9.53 -0.48 2.39
C ILE A 179 -10.21 -1.86 2.45
N ARG A 180 -11.28 -2.02 3.24
CA ARG A 180 -12.06 -3.28 3.28
C ARG A 180 -12.69 -3.59 1.92
N LYS A 181 -13.36 -2.59 1.30
CA LYS A 181 -13.96 -2.72 -0.03
C LYS A 181 -12.93 -3.15 -1.09
N ILE A 182 -11.72 -2.58 -1.06
CA ILE A 182 -10.62 -2.96 -1.95
C ILE A 182 -10.24 -4.43 -1.74
N ARG A 183 -9.97 -4.85 -0.49
CA ARG A 183 -9.64 -6.23 -0.16
C ARG A 183 -10.69 -7.19 -0.69
N ASP A 184 -11.96 -6.89 -0.42
CA ASP A 184 -13.09 -7.76 -0.77
C ASP A 184 -13.36 -7.81 -2.29
N THR A 185 -13.25 -6.65 -2.97
CA THR A 185 -13.52 -6.54 -4.41
C THR A 185 -12.40 -7.18 -5.24
N PHE A 186 -11.15 -6.93 -4.87
CA PHE A 186 -9.99 -7.39 -5.65
C PHE A 186 -9.42 -8.71 -5.13
N GLN A 187 -9.88 -9.22 -3.98
CA GLN A 187 -9.40 -10.45 -3.35
C GLN A 187 -7.87 -10.43 -3.18
N ILE A 188 -7.33 -9.31 -2.66
CA ILE A 188 -5.90 -9.06 -2.46
C ILE A 188 -5.54 -8.95 -0.98
N ALA A 189 -4.28 -9.25 -0.67
CA ALA A 189 -3.71 -8.92 0.63
C ALA A 189 -3.39 -7.42 0.71
N ILE A 190 -3.56 -6.85 1.88
CA ILE A 190 -3.17 -5.46 2.16
C ILE A 190 -2.28 -5.46 3.41
N MET A 191 -1.11 -4.84 3.32
CA MET A 191 -0.27 -4.57 4.48
C MET A 191 -0.12 -3.06 4.65
N LEU A 192 -0.39 -2.56 5.84
CA LEU A 192 -0.29 -1.13 6.11
C LEU A 192 0.70 -0.83 7.25
N ILE A 193 1.42 0.28 7.10
CA ILE A 193 2.13 0.96 8.18
C ILE A 193 1.29 2.16 8.57
N GLU A 194 0.96 2.29 9.85
CA GLU A 194 0.18 3.41 10.37
C GLU A 194 0.55 3.77 11.80
N HIS A 195 0.28 5.02 12.15
CA HIS A 195 0.39 5.56 13.50
C HIS A 195 -0.97 5.81 14.14
N ASP A 196 -2.03 5.93 13.34
CA ASP A 196 -3.40 6.02 13.82
C ASP A 196 -3.88 4.64 14.29
N MET A 197 -3.89 4.48 15.63
CA MET A 197 -4.31 3.22 16.24
C MET A 197 -5.78 2.91 16.01
N ASN A 198 -6.65 3.92 15.82
CA ASN A 198 -8.07 3.68 15.52
C ASN A 198 -8.21 3.02 14.15
N LEU A 199 -7.46 3.48 13.15
CA LEU A 199 -7.44 2.86 11.83
C LEU A 199 -6.89 1.42 11.93
N VAL A 200 -5.73 1.25 12.56
CA VAL A 200 -5.09 -0.08 12.67
C VAL A 200 -6.00 -1.08 13.35
N MET A 201 -6.50 -0.74 14.55
CA MET A 201 -7.38 -1.63 15.33
C MET A 201 -8.72 -1.87 14.64
N GLY A 202 -9.19 -0.87 13.86
CA GLY A 202 -10.46 -0.96 13.16
C GLY A 202 -10.44 -1.76 11.87
N VAL A 203 -9.28 -1.89 11.18
CA VAL A 203 -9.26 -2.48 9.83
C VAL A 203 -8.39 -3.73 9.71
N CYS A 204 -7.35 -3.88 10.55
CA CYS A 204 -6.44 -5.02 10.49
C CYS A 204 -7.05 -6.28 11.14
N GLU A 205 -6.78 -7.42 10.55
CA GLU A 205 -7.11 -8.74 11.10
C GLU A 205 -5.96 -9.30 11.92
N GLY A 206 -4.72 -9.00 11.50
CA GLY A 206 -3.50 -9.33 12.21
C GLY A 206 -2.55 -8.13 12.29
N ILE A 207 -1.88 -7.98 13.41
CA ILE A 207 -0.95 -6.87 13.65
C ILE A 207 0.40 -7.44 14.10
N CYS A 208 1.47 -6.92 13.49
CA CYS A 208 2.84 -7.18 13.89
C CYS A 208 3.43 -5.88 14.47
N VAL A 209 3.95 -5.96 15.69
CA VAL A 209 4.57 -4.82 16.38
C VAL A 209 6.07 -4.94 16.34
N LEU A 210 6.71 -3.93 15.74
CA LEU A 210 8.15 -3.85 15.59
C LEU A 210 8.73 -2.82 16.57
N ASN A 211 9.81 -3.18 17.24
CA ASN A 211 10.59 -2.26 18.07
C ASN A 211 12.08 -2.54 17.93
N PHE A 212 12.89 -1.51 17.66
CA PHE A 212 14.33 -1.62 17.41
C PHE A 212 14.72 -2.76 16.46
N GLY A 213 13.97 -2.92 15.36
CA GLY A 213 14.22 -3.93 14.32
C GLY A 213 13.75 -5.34 14.66
N ARG A 214 13.15 -5.59 15.82
CA ARG A 214 12.65 -6.90 16.25
C ARG A 214 11.16 -6.89 16.47
N ILE A 215 10.52 -8.03 16.23
CA ILE A 215 9.11 -8.22 16.54
C ILE A 215 8.98 -8.42 18.05
N ILE A 216 8.17 -7.57 18.70
CA ILE A 216 7.87 -7.68 20.13
C ILE A 216 6.50 -8.28 20.40
N ALA A 217 5.58 -8.24 19.43
CA ALA A 217 4.26 -8.86 19.53
C ALA A 217 3.67 -9.14 18.14
N LYS A 218 2.83 -10.17 18.07
CA LYS A 218 1.94 -10.47 16.93
C LYS A 218 0.62 -10.97 17.49
N GLY A 219 -0.48 -10.62 16.82
CA GLY A 219 -1.80 -11.09 17.22
C GLY A 219 -2.92 -10.29 16.59
N THR A 220 -4.12 -10.54 17.05
CA THR A 220 -5.30 -9.75 16.71
C THR A 220 -5.21 -8.34 17.30
N PRO A 221 -6.03 -7.39 16.84
CA PRO A 221 -6.10 -6.06 17.46
C PRO A 221 -6.27 -6.10 19.00
N ASP A 222 -7.15 -6.99 19.51
CA ASP A 222 -7.39 -7.15 20.95
C ASP A 222 -6.16 -7.65 21.70
N ASP A 223 -5.44 -8.64 21.13
CA ASP A 223 -4.20 -9.16 21.71
C ASP A 223 -3.13 -8.07 21.82
N ILE A 224 -3.01 -7.24 20.78
CA ILE A 224 -2.00 -6.17 20.72
C ILE A 224 -2.34 -5.04 21.70
N GLN A 225 -3.61 -4.67 21.79
CA GLN A 225 -4.05 -3.62 22.72
C GLN A 225 -3.83 -3.98 24.19
N ALA A 226 -3.98 -5.27 24.51
CA ALA A 226 -3.78 -5.77 25.88
C ALA A 226 -2.31 -6.12 26.22
N ASN A 227 -1.40 -6.06 25.24
CA ASN A 227 -0.04 -6.55 25.42
C ASN A 227 0.85 -5.54 26.18
N PRO A 228 1.38 -5.91 27.37
CA PRO A 228 2.21 -5.01 28.18
C PRO A 228 3.48 -4.52 27.47
N ALA A 229 4.13 -5.37 26.66
CA ALA A 229 5.33 -5.00 25.93
C ALA A 229 5.05 -3.95 24.85
N VAL A 230 3.86 -3.99 24.24
CA VAL A 230 3.41 -2.99 23.28
C VAL A 230 3.14 -1.66 23.98
N ILE A 231 2.42 -1.71 25.10
CA ILE A 231 2.11 -0.53 25.92
C ILE A 231 3.42 0.15 26.36
N GLU A 232 4.38 -0.62 26.86
CA GLU A 232 5.69 -0.10 27.27
C GLU A 232 6.47 0.53 26.11
N ALA A 233 6.43 -0.09 24.93
CA ALA A 233 7.13 0.41 23.73
C ALA A 233 6.60 1.77 23.24
N TYR A 234 5.30 2.05 23.41
CA TYR A 234 4.67 3.31 23.00
C TYR A 234 4.68 4.39 24.09
N LEU A 235 4.52 4.02 25.36
CA LEU A 235 4.48 4.97 26.48
C LEU A 235 5.85 5.22 27.11
N GLY A 236 6.87 4.44 26.76
CA GLY A 236 8.15 4.40 27.43
C GLY A 236 8.07 3.68 28.78
N LYS A 237 9.22 3.23 29.31
CA LYS A 237 9.26 2.69 30.67
C LYS A 237 8.71 3.73 31.64
N ARG A 238 7.63 3.42 32.34
CA ARG A 238 7.24 4.18 33.54
C ARG A 238 8.48 4.23 34.41
N LYS A 239 9.07 5.42 34.64
CA LYS A 239 10.08 5.57 35.68
C LYS A 239 9.39 5.12 36.95
N GLU A 240 9.82 3.98 37.48
CA GLU A 240 9.50 3.61 38.85
C GLU A 240 10.00 4.78 39.71
N ALA A 241 9.05 5.49 40.33
CA ALA A 241 9.35 6.49 41.33
C ALA A 241 10.02 5.76 42.51
N GLN A 242 11.32 5.99 42.66
CA GLN A 242 12.02 5.75 43.92
C GLN A 242 11.65 6.84 44.92
#